data_1ccf79d642efc0fad855b1e9d1a862d1
#
_entry.id   1ccf79d642efc0fad855b1e9d1a862d1
#
_cell.length_a   1.000
_cell.length_b   1.000
_cell.length_c   1.000
_cell.angle_alpha   90.00
_cell.angle_beta   90.00
_cell.angle_gamma   90.00
#
_symmetry.space_group_name_H-M   'P 1'
#
loop_
_entity.id
_entity.type
_entity.pdbx_description
1 polymer ?
#
loop_
_entity_poly.entity_id
_entity_poly.type
_entity_poly.pdbx_seq_one_letter_code
_entity_poly.pdbx_strand_id
1 'polypeptide(L)'
;YSYRQDGANTYLKRIHYGNRLSRLGVDRRRPLFLDERRAEATDWNFELVFDYGDHDAENPTPRESHPWPSRSDSFSNRRAGFEVRTSRRCERVLMFHHFEELAMPSGCLVRSTDFHYDDGAIYSFLTSVTHKGWRHTGSSYVTQSMPPVEFEYSQPRIGDEVKVADISDGLPMGIDGTTYRMV
;
A
#
# COMPACT_ATOMS: atom_id res chain seq x y z
N TYR A 1 -7.47 3.87 -11.51
CA TYR A 1 -7.29 3.39 -10.14
C TYR A 1 -8.26 2.27 -9.86
N SER A 2 -7.77 1.17 -9.32
CA SER A 2 -8.60 0.06 -8.83
C SER A 2 -8.34 -0.15 -7.35
N TYR A 3 -9.42 -0.43 -6.62
CA TYR A 3 -9.38 -0.61 -5.18
C TYR A 3 -9.95 -1.97 -4.80
N ARG A 4 -9.47 -2.51 -3.67
CA ARG A 4 -10.03 -3.70 -3.04
C ARG A 4 -10.57 -3.34 -1.67
N GLN A 5 -11.78 -3.78 -1.38
CA GLN A 5 -12.44 -3.54 -0.12
C GLN A 5 -12.16 -4.70 0.87
N ASP A 6 -11.93 -4.36 2.13
CA ASP A 6 -11.82 -5.30 3.25
C ASP A 6 -12.58 -4.70 4.46
N GLY A 7 -13.78 -5.20 4.71
CA GLY A 7 -14.69 -4.59 5.66
C GLY A 7 -15.09 -3.17 5.25
N ALA A 8 -14.94 -2.22 6.16
CA ALA A 8 -15.19 -0.80 5.91
C ALA A 8 -13.98 -0.06 5.31
N ASN A 9 -12.81 -0.72 5.21
CA ASN A 9 -11.61 -0.12 4.65
C ASN A 9 -11.46 -0.43 3.16
N THR A 10 -10.78 0.46 2.45
CA THR A 10 -10.56 0.36 1.01
C THR A 10 -9.07 0.57 0.73
N TYR A 11 -8.47 -0.39 0.04
CA TYR A 11 -7.04 -0.40 -0.27
C TYR A 11 -6.81 -0.18 -1.76
N LEU A 12 -5.89 0.73 -2.09
CA LEU A 12 -5.46 0.95 -3.47
C LEU A 12 -4.74 -0.30 -3.96
N LYS A 13 -5.25 -0.90 -5.03
CA LYS A 13 -4.69 -2.14 -5.57
C LYS A 13 -3.93 -1.93 -6.87
N ARG A 14 -4.45 -1.06 -7.76
CA ARG A 14 -3.83 -0.87 -9.08
C ARG A 14 -3.96 0.57 -9.56
N ILE A 15 -2.94 0.99 -10.31
CA ILE A 15 -2.96 2.23 -11.07
C ILE A 15 -2.54 1.91 -12.51
N HIS A 16 -3.41 2.20 -13.47
CA HIS A 16 -3.10 2.11 -14.89
C HIS A 16 -2.87 3.51 -15.44
N TYR A 17 -1.86 3.66 -16.30
CA TYR A 17 -1.55 4.91 -16.97
C TYR A 17 -0.86 4.68 -18.33
N GLY A 18 -0.67 5.77 -19.12
CA GLY A 18 -0.10 5.63 -20.45
C GLY A 18 -1.03 4.88 -21.39
N ASN A 19 -2.24 5.44 -21.60
CA ASN A 19 -3.24 4.84 -22.49
C ASN A 19 -2.72 4.68 -23.93
N ARG A 20 -2.91 3.51 -24.51
CA ARG A 20 -2.49 3.17 -25.88
C ARG A 20 -3.29 3.92 -26.94
N LEU A 21 -4.58 4.12 -26.69
CA LEU A 21 -5.47 4.86 -27.57
C LEU A 21 -5.88 6.17 -26.92
N SER A 22 -6.02 7.21 -27.72
CA SER A 22 -6.52 8.50 -27.25
C SER A 22 -7.92 8.31 -26.65
N ARG A 23 -8.10 8.81 -25.44
CA ARG A 23 -9.40 8.84 -24.75
C ARG A 23 -10.13 10.16 -24.95
N LEU A 24 -9.65 11.00 -25.87
CA LEU A 24 -10.36 12.22 -26.25
C LEU A 24 -11.53 11.86 -27.18
N GLY A 25 -12.68 12.50 -26.95
CA GLY A 25 -13.79 12.44 -27.89
C GLY A 25 -13.43 13.04 -29.24
N VAL A 26 -14.35 12.89 -30.24
CA VAL A 26 -14.19 13.46 -31.57
C VAL A 26 -13.98 14.98 -31.54
N ASP A 27 -14.55 15.63 -30.52
CA ASP A 27 -14.40 17.06 -30.21
C ASP A 27 -13.10 17.40 -29.47
N ARG A 28 -12.18 16.44 -29.30
CA ARG A 28 -10.94 16.53 -28.51
C ARG A 28 -11.14 16.90 -27.03
N ARG A 29 -12.34 16.76 -26.50
CA ARG A 29 -12.63 16.95 -25.09
C ARG A 29 -12.49 15.64 -24.31
N ARG A 30 -12.06 15.73 -23.05
CA ARG A 30 -12.06 14.59 -22.14
C ARG A 30 -13.50 14.23 -21.79
N PRO A 31 -13.89 12.96 -21.88
CA PRO A 31 -15.14 12.51 -21.30
C PRO A 31 -15.08 12.71 -19.77
N LEU A 32 -16.19 13.13 -19.17
CA LEU A 32 -16.32 13.30 -17.71
C LEU A 32 -16.10 11.98 -16.95
N PHE A 33 -16.49 10.87 -17.59
CA PHE A 33 -16.33 9.52 -17.02
C PHE A 33 -15.65 8.62 -18.06
N LEU A 34 -14.71 7.80 -17.59
CA LEU A 34 -14.22 6.68 -18.38
C LEU A 34 -15.31 5.61 -18.41
N ASP A 35 -15.66 5.15 -19.58
CA ASP A 35 -16.52 3.98 -19.72
C ASP A 35 -15.78 2.76 -19.13
N GLU A 36 -16.31 2.23 -18.03
CA GLU A 36 -15.72 1.09 -17.32
C GLU A 36 -15.54 -0.13 -18.22
N ARG A 37 -16.40 -0.29 -19.24
CA ARG A 37 -16.31 -1.35 -20.27
C ARG A 37 -15.11 -1.21 -21.21
N ARG A 38 -14.45 -0.05 -21.22
CA ARG A 38 -13.27 0.26 -22.05
C ARG A 38 -11.98 0.36 -21.24
N ALA A 39 -12.00 0.08 -19.96
CA ALA A 39 -10.83 0.16 -19.08
C ALA A 39 -10.19 -1.22 -18.85
N GLU A 40 -10.03 -2.01 -19.92
CA GLU A 40 -9.28 -3.27 -19.82
C GLU A 40 -7.79 -3.01 -19.54
N ALA A 41 -7.13 -3.93 -18.86
CA ALA A 41 -5.70 -3.82 -18.55
C ALA A 41 -4.86 -3.66 -19.84
N THR A 42 -5.29 -4.23 -20.96
CA THR A 42 -4.66 -4.16 -22.28
C THR A 42 -4.68 -2.77 -22.94
N ASP A 43 -5.50 -1.86 -22.44
CA ASP A 43 -5.61 -0.49 -22.97
C ASP A 43 -4.50 0.44 -22.47
N TRP A 44 -3.66 -0.02 -21.56
CA TRP A 44 -2.66 0.76 -20.88
C TRP A 44 -1.26 0.22 -21.11
N ASN A 45 -0.28 1.11 -21.24
CA ASN A 45 1.12 0.72 -21.38
C ASN A 45 1.77 0.38 -20.04
N PHE A 46 1.27 0.94 -18.94
CA PHE A 46 1.86 0.84 -17.62
C PHE A 46 0.82 0.48 -16.57
N GLU A 47 1.21 -0.41 -15.68
CA GLU A 47 0.41 -0.83 -14.53
C GLU A 47 1.28 -0.85 -13.28
N LEU A 48 0.86 -0.14 -12.23
CA LEU A 48 1.38 -0.30 -10.89
C LEU A 48 0.44 -1.20 -10.09
N VAL A 49 0.99 -2.21 -9.46
CA VAL A 49 0.28 -3.12 -8.57
C VAL A 49 0.82 -2.95 -7.16
N PHE A 50 -0.08 -2.67 -6.22
CA PHE A 50 0.24 -2.64 -4.80
C PHE A 50 0.07 -4.06 -4.26
N ASP A 51 1.19 -4.68 -3.95
CA ASP A 51 1.27 -6.03 -3.42
C ASP A 51 1.19 -5.98 -1.89
N TYR A 52 0.20 -6.64 -1.35
CA TYR A 52 -0.04 -6.77 0.08
C TYR A 52 0.36 -8.16 0.62
N GLY A 53 1.30 -8.84 -0.07
CA GLY A 53 1.71 -10.20 0.22
C GLY A 53 0.88 -11.25 -0.54
N ASP A 54 0.11 -10.82 -1.54
CA ASP A 54 -0.78 -11.65 -2.34
C ASP A 54 -0.23 -11.98 -3.75
N HIS A 55 0.98 -11.57 -4.06
CA HIS A 55 1.68 -11.89 -5.31
C HIS A 55 2.91 -12.77 -5.06
N ASP A 56 3.26 -13.60 -6.05
CA ASP A 56 4.45 -14.44 -6.01
C ASP A 56 5.73 -13.63 -5.81
N ALA A 57 6.68 -14.14 -5.02
CA ALA A 57 7.90 -13.43 -4.66
C ALA A 57 8.94 -13.42 -5.79
N GLU A 58 9.04 -14.52 -6.53
CA GLU A 58 10.09 -14.73 -7.54
C GLU A 58 9.61 -14.43 -8.95
N ASN A 59 8.35 -14.77 -9.24
CA ASN A 59 7.74 -14.61 -10.56
C ASN A 59 6.40 -13.85 -10.45
N PRO A 60 6.40 -12.61 -9.96
CA PRO A 60 5.16 -11.87 -9.79
C PRO A 60 4.51 -11.54 -11.13
N THR A 61 3.21 -11.72 -11.18
CA THR A 61 2.36 -11.30 -12.29
C THR A 61 1.39 -10.22 -11.81
N PRO A 62 0.71 -9.49 -12.72
CA PRO A 62 -0.32 -8.55 -12.30
C PRO A 62 -1.48 -9.21 -11.53
N ARG A 63 -1.68 -10.52 -11.69
CA ARG A 63 -2.72 -11.27 -10.98
C ARG A 63 -2.22 -11.77 -9.63
N GLU A 64 -3.10 -11.75 -8.66
CA GLU A 64 -2.87 -12.30 -7.32
C GLU A 64 -2.69 -13.83 -7.40
N SER A 65 -1.73 -14.36 -6.66
CA SER A 65 -1.41 -15.80 -6.61
C SER A 65 -1.71 -16.42 -5.24
N HIS A 66 -1.86 -15.60 -4.21
CA HIS A 66 -2.06 -16.03 -2.83
C HIS A 66 -3.26 -15.34 -2.19
N PRO A 67 -3.80 -15.92 -1.11
CA PRO A 67 -4.77 -15.22 -0.26
C PRO A 67 -4.15 -13.96 0.34
N TRP A 68 -4.96 -12.96 0.52
CA TRP A 68 -4.54 -11.65 1.04
C TRP A 68 -4.26 -11.72 2.55
N PRO A 69 -2.99 -11.69 3.00
CA PRO A 69 -2.65 -11.85 4.41
C PRO A 69 -3.08 -10.66 5.26
N SER A 70 -3.28 -10.92 6.54
CA SER A 70 -3.50 -9.85 7.53
C SER A 70 -2.19 -9.51 8.22
N ARG A 71 -1.99 -8.21 8.50
CA ARG A 71 -0.87 -7.73 9.30
C ARG A 71 -1.03 -8.11 10.78
N SER A 72 0.06 -8.35 11.48
CA SER A 72 0.07 -8.73 12.90
C SER A 72 -0.40 -7.60 13.82
N ASP A 73 -0.07 -6.35 13.49
CA ASP A 73 -0.36 -5.12 14.22
C ASP A 73 -1.61 -4.39 13.66
N SER A 74 -2.68 -5.12 13.34
CA SER A 74 -3.92 -4.52 12.85
C SER A 74 -4.48 -3.51 13.86
N PHE A 75 -4.91 -2.35 13.35
CA PHE A 75 -5.47 -1.28 14.18
C PHE A 75 -6.77 -0.74 13.61
N SER A 76 -7.54 -0.07 14.46
CA SER A 76 -8.82 0.52 14.09
C SER A 76 -8.88 1.99 14.47
N ASN A 77 -9.63 2.75 13.69
CA ASN A 77 -10.05 4.10 14.04
C ASN A 77 -11.57 4.23 13.90
N ARG A 78 -12.14 5.23 14.59
CA ARG A 78 -13.59 5.52 14.59
C ARG A 78 -13.91 6.96 14.19
N ARG A 79 -13.01 7.63 13.50
CA ARG A 79 -13.20 9.03 13.07
C ARG A 79 -14.40 9.21 12.15
N ALA A 80 -14.78 8.18 11.41
CA ALA A 80 -15.94 8.19 10.51
C ALA A 80 -17.29 7.92 11.22
N GLY A 81 -17.31 7.74 12.56
CA GLY A 81 -18.50 7.36 13.32
C GLY A 81 -18.75 5.84 13.36
N PHE A 82 -17.98 5.06 12.66
CA PHE A 82 -17.96 3.60 12.67
C PHE A 82 -16.53 3.09 12.67
N GLU A 83 -16.33 1.79 12.92
CA GLU A 83 -15.01 1.19 12.93
C GLU A 83 -14.45 1.05 11.51
N VAL A 84 -13.27 1.63 11.28
CA VAL A 84 -12.46 1.40 10.09
C VAL A 84 -11.19 0.68 10.52
N ARG A 85 -11.13 -0.63 10.24
CA ARG A 85 -9.99 -1.48 10.61
C ARG A 85 -8.98 -1.56 9.48
N THR A 86 -7.71 -1.26 9.78
CA THR A 86 -6.58 -1.44 8.87
C THR A 86 -5.93 -2.78 9.17
N SER A 87 -6.19 -3.76 8.31
CA SER A 87 -5.78 -5.15 8.45
C SER A 87 -4.75 -5.59 7.41
N ARG A 88 -4.46 -4.74 6.43
CA ARG A 88 -3.53 -5.05 5.33
C ARG A 88 -2.39 -4.06 5.32
N ARG A 89 -1.21 -4.53 4.90
CA ARG A 89 -0.01 -3.72 4.76
C ARG A 89 0.60 -3.96 3.39
N CYS A 90 0.99 -2.88 2.71
CA CYS A 90 1.67 -2.98 1.43
C CYS A 90 3.10 -3.46 1.66
N GLU A 91 3.49 -4.55 1.00
CA GLU A 91 4.82 -5.14 1.09
C GLU A 91 5.70 -4.71 -0.09
N ARG A 92 5.07 -4.49 -1.27
CA ARG A 92 5.77 -4.09 -2.49
C ARG A 92 4.87 -3.24 -3.38
N VAL A 93 5.51 -2.41 -4.21
CA VAL A 93 4.87 -1.80 -5.38
C VAL A 93 5.56 -2.38 -6.62
N LEU A 94 4.80 -3.07 -7.45
CA LEU A 94 5.26 -3.73 -8.67
C LEU A 94 4.89 -2.89 -9.89
N MET A 95 5.83 -2.69 -10.81
CA MET A 95 5.62 -1.93 -12.04
C MET A 95 5.70 -2.84 -13.25
N PHE A 96 4.57 -3.02 -13.92
CA PHE A 96 4.45 -3.81 -15.13
C PHE A 96 4.35 -2.93 -16.37
N HIS A 97 5.00 -3.38 -17.44
CA HIS A 97 4.89 -2.81 -18.77
C HIS A 97 4.13 -3.77 -19.69
N HIS A 98 3.23 -3.21 -20.48
CA HIS A 98 2.37 -3.95 -21.40
C HIS A 98 2.70 -3.63 -22.87
N PHE A 99 3.99 -3.66 -23.22
CA PHE A 99 4.43 -3.48 -24.61
C PHE A 99 4.50 -4.82 -25.33
N GLU A 100 4.10 -4.84 -26.61
CA GLU A 100 4.09 -6.05 -27.44
C GLU A 100 5.49 -6.63 -27.62
N GLU A 101 6.52 -5.76 -27.70
CA GLU A 101 7.93 -6.14 -27.84
C GLU A 101 8.47 -6.94 -26.67
N LEU A 102 7.83 -6.86 -25.51
CA LEU A 102 8.26 -7.62 -24.32
C LEU A 102 7.78 -9.07 -24.34
N ALA A 103 6.96 -9.46 -25.32
CA ALA A 103 6.44 -10.82 -25.55
C ALA A 103 5.76 -11.44 -24.31
N MET A 104 5.22 -10.62 -23.40
CA MET A 104 4.51 -11.04 -22.19
C MET A 104 3.08 -10.46 -22.18
N PRO A 105 2.09 -11.25 -22.65
CA PRO A 105 0.71 -10.76 -22.79
C PRO A 105 0.08 -10.29 -21.48
N SER A 106 0.49 -10.86 -20.35
CA SER A 106 -0.01 -10.49 -19.02
C SER A 106 0.68 -9.28 -18.40
N GLY A 107 1.71 -8.72 -19.05
CA GLY A 107 2.55 -7.66 -18.53
C GLY A 107 3.90 -8.17 -18.02
N CYS A 108 4.97 -7.43 -18.37
CA CYS A 108 6.33 -7.70 -17.97
C CYS A 108 6.71 -6.86 -16.75
N LEU A 109 7.10 -7.49 -15.65
CA LEU A 109 7.62 -6.78 -14.49
C LEU A 109 8.99 -6.18 -14.82
N VAL A 110 9.13 -4.88 -14.60
CA VAL A 110 10.38 -4.15 -14.90
C VAL A 110 11.01 -3.54 -13.65
N ARG A 111 10.21 -3.23 -12.65
CA ARG A 111 10.68 -2.62 -11.40
C ARG A 111 9.79 -3.01 -10.23
N SER A 112 10.40 -3.13 -9.05
CA SER A 112 9.67 -3.11 -7.79
C SER A 112 10.27 -2.12 -6.80
N THR A 113 9.44 -1.71 -5.85
CA THR A 113 9.84 -1.01 -4.64
C THR A 113 9.39 -1.88 -3.48
N ASP A 114 10.34 -2.45 -2.78
CA ASP A 114 10.10 -3.42 -1.72
C ASP A 114 10.24 -2.72 -0.36
N PHE A 115 9.28 -2.96 0.53
CA PHE A 115 9.23 -2.42 1.88
C PHE A 115 9.58 -3.51 2.88
N HIS A 116 10.52 -3.24 3.77
CA HIS A 116 10.89 -4.16 4.84
C HIS A 116 10.47 -3.59 6.18
N TYR A 117 9.87 -4.45 6.99
CA TYR A 117 9.31 -4.05 8.28
C TYR A 117 9.91 -4.87 9.39
N ASP A 118 10.11 -4.23 10.52
CA ASP A 118 10.30 -4.90 11.82
C ASP A 118 8.92 -5.09 12.44
N ASP A 119 8.49 -6.36 12.53
CA ASP A 119 7.14 -6.75 12.93
C ASP A 119 7.02 -6.91 14.44
N GLY A 120 6.30 -5.99 15.06
CA GLY A 120 5.88 -6.09 16.45
C GLY A 120 4.40 -6.51 16.58
N ALA A 121 4.03 -6.92 17.79
CA ALA A 121 2.63 -7.24 18.10
C ALA A 121 1.72 -6.00 18.17
N ILE A 122 2.31 -4.82 18.44
CA ILE A 122 1.62 -3.56 18.66
C ILE A 122 1.92 -2.58 17.52
N TYR A 123 3.17 -2.55 17.06
CA TYR A 123 3.65 -1.66 15.99
C TYR A 123 4.53 -2.43 15.03
N SER A 124 4.45 -2.07 13.75
CA SER A 124 5.42 -2.44 12.73
C SER A 124 6.15 -1.18 12.28
N PHE A 125 7.48 -1.24 12.23
CA PHE A 125 8.32 -0.14 11.78
C PHE A 125 8.85 -0.44 10.38
N LEU A 126 8.74 0.51 9.46
CA LEU A 126 9.38 0.41 8.14
C LEU A 126 10.89 0.57 8.31
N THR A 127 11.65 -0.50 8.19
CA THR A 127 13.11 -0.51 8.43
C THR A 127 13.91 -0.20 7.18
N SER A 128 13.42 -0.60 6.00
CA SER A 128 14.09 -0.22 4.77
C SER A 128 13.16 -0.21 3.55
N VAL A 129 13.59 0.52 2.52
CA VAL A 129 12.97 0.56 1.20
C VAL A 129 14.04 0.25 0.16
N THR A 130 13.78 -0.76 -0.67
CA THR A 130 14.71 -1.22 -1.72
C THR A 130 14.06 -1.12 -3.09
N HIS A 131 14.75 -0.47 -4.03
CA HIS A 131 14.37 -0.50 -5.44
C HIS A 131 15.05 -1.65 -6.15
N LYS A 132 14.29 -2.46 -6.92
CA LYS A 132 14.79 -3.56 -7.73
C LYS A 132 14.39 -3.37 -9.19
N GLY A 133 15.36 -3.60 -10.08
CA GLY A 133 15.11 -3.78 -11.50
C GLY A 133 14.89 -5.27 -11.81
N TRP A 134 13.97 -5.56 -12.71
CA TRP A 134 13.58 -6.91 -13.12
C TRP A 134 13.76 -7.05 -14.61
N ARG A 135 14.38 -8.15 -15.05
CA ARG A 135 14.55 -8.49 -16.46
C ARG A 135 14.09 -9.92 -16.69
N HIS A 136 13.09 -10.09 -17.55
CA HIS A 136 12.60 -11.40 -17.94
C HIS A 136 13.61 -12.09 -18.87
N THR A 137 13.89 -13.38 -18.65
CA THR A 137 14.87 -14.19 -19.39
C THR A 137 14.23 -15.32 -20.19
N GLY A 138 12.91 -15.23 -20.46
CA GLY A 138 12.14 -16.24 -21.18
C GLY A 138 11.37 -17.19 -20.25
N SER A 139 11.96 -17.64 -19.15
CA SER A 139 11.32 -18.56 -18.18
C SER A 139 11.25 -18.01 -16.75
N SER A 140 12.11 -17.04 -16.42
CA SER A 140 12.21 -16.49 -15.07
C SER A 140 12.66 -15.03 -15.12
N TYR A 141 12.72 -14.39 -13.96
CA TYR A 141 13.27 -13.05 -13.81
C TYR A 141 14.69 -13.09 -13.22
N VAL A 142 15.56 -12.22 -13.74
CA VAL A 142 16.82 -11.84 -13.09
C VAL A 142 16.62 -10.46 -12.49
N THR A 143 17.05 -10.29 -11.25
CA THR A 143 16.87 -9.05 -10.50
C THR A 143 18.19 -8.42 -10.13
N GLN A 144 18.20 -7.09 -10.05
CA GLN A 144 19.30 -6.31 -9.49
C GLN A 144 18.70 -5.21 -8.61
N SER A 145 19.19 -5.11 -7.38
CA SER A 145 18.73 -4.10 -6.42
C SER A 145 19.70 -2.94 -6.30
N MET A 146 19.16 -1.77 -6.02
CA MET A 146 19.91 -0.63 -5.49
C MET A 146 20.17 -0.83 -3.99
N PRO A 147 21.17 -0.14 -3.42
CA PRO A 147 21.32 -0.08 -1.97
C PRO A 147 20.01 0.37 -1.32
N PRO A 148 19.61 -0.20 -0.19
CA PRO A 148 18.39 0.19 0.51
C PRO A 148 18.52 1.60 1.11
N VAL A 149 17.38 2.26 1.24
CA VAL A 149 17.22 3.39 2.17
C VAL A 149 16.79 2.80 3.49
N GLU A 150 17.56 3.03 4.55
CA GLU A 150 17.32 2.46 5.87
C GLU A 150 16.75 3.52 6.82
N PHE A 151 15.91 3.07 7.77
CA PHE A 151 15.26 3.92 8.76
C PHE A 151 15.51 3.37 10.16
N GLU A 152 15.89 4.24 11.06
CA GLU A 152 16.05 3.93 12.48
C GLU A 152 15.01 4.70 13.31
N TYR A 153 14.49 4.06 14.34
CA TYR A 153 13.46 4.61 15.21
C TYR A 153 13.88 4.57 16.67
N SER A 154 13.53 5.60 17.42
CA SER A 154 13.57 5.54 18.86
C SER A 154 12.53 4.56 19.37
N GLN A 155 12.97 3.58 20.15
CA GLN A 155 12.07 2.58 20.73
C GLN A 155 11.17 3.23 21.80
N PRO A 156 9.86 3.01 21.78
CA PRO A 156 8.99 3.42 22.87
C PRO A 156 9.37 2.65 24.13
N ARG A 157 9.64 3.35 25.21
CA ARG A 157 9.92 2.76 26.51
C ARG A 157 8.87 3.22 27.50
N ILE A 158 8.24 2.26 28.16
CA ILE A 158 7.46 2.54 29.37
C ILE A 158 8.50 2.53 30.51
N GLY A 159 8.65 3.65 31.21
CA GLY A 159 9.57 3.73 32.35
C GLY A 159 9.11 2.81 33.48
N ASP A 160 10.05 2.09 34.07
CA ASP A 160 9.76 1.24 35.26
C ASP A 160 9.43 2.07 36.50
N GLU A 161 9.77 3.36 36.49
CA GLU A 161 9.51 4.29 37.56
C GLU A 161 8.21 5.05 37.33
N VAL A 162 7.23 4.83 38.19
CA VAL A 162 6.00 5.60 38.23
C VAL A 162 6.30 6.94 38.92
N LYS A 163 6.38 8.02 38.17
CA LYS A 163 6.47 9.37 38.74
C LYS A 163 5.07 9.86 39.07
N VAL A 164 4.86 10.12 40.37
CA VAL A 164 3.66 10.82 40.80
C VAL A 164 3.84 12.29 40.43
N ALA A 165 3.00 12.81 39.53
CA ALA A 165 2.97 14.23 39.28
C ALA A 165 2.37 14.94 40.48
N ASP A 166 3.05 15.96 41.02
CA ASP A 166 2.49 16.83 42.04
C ASP A 166 1.32 17.62 41.45
N ILE A 167 0.14 17.37 41.98
CA ILE A 167 -1.14 17.84 41.47
C ILE A 167 -1.53 19.19 42.07
N SER A 168 -0.69 19.76 42.94
CA SER A 168 -1.06 20.93 43.75
C SER A 168 -1.18 22.24 42.97
N ASP A 169 -0.57 22.33 41.78
CA ASP A 169 -0.63 23.57 40.97
C ASP A 169 -1.08 23.30 39.53
N GLY A 170 -2.34 23.60 39.24
CA GLY A 170 -2.81 23.82 37.88
C GLY A 170 -3.39 22.65 37.13
N LEU A 171 -3.85 21.60 37.80
CA LEU A 171 -4.65 20.59 37.13
C LEU A 171 -5.99 21.18 36.68
N PRO A 172 -6.42 20.86 35.44
CA PRO A 172 -7.80 21.13 35.07
C PRO A 172 -8.74 20.40 36.04
N MET A 173 -9.84 21.01 36.39
CA MET A 173 -10.87 20.38 37.21
C MET A 173 -11.17 18.99 36.69
N GLY A 174 -11.35 18.02 37.60
CA GLY A 174 -11.53 16.63 37.26
C GLY A 174 -12.67 16.42 36.27
N ILE A 175 -12.57 15.31 35.52
CA ILE A 175 -13.59 14.90 34.54
C ILE A 175 -14.89 14.66 35.30
N ASP A 176 -15.82 15.58 35.20
CA ASP A 176 -17.14 15.53 35.88
C ASP A 176 -18.24 14.94 34.99
N GLY A 177 -17.90 14.58 33.73
CA GLY A 177 -18.82 14.01 32.75
C GLY A 177 -19.83 15.02 32.15
N THR A 178 -19.90 16.22 32.70
CA THR A 178 -20.79 17.30 32.23
C THR A 178 -20.04 18.40 31.52
N THR A 179 -18.96 18.89 32.12
CA THR A 179 -18.16 19.99 31.58
C THR A 179 -16.98 19.47 30.77
N TYR A 180 -16.40 18.35 31.15
CA TYR A 180 -15.25 17.71 30.49
C TYR A 180 -15.57 16.25 30.15
N ARG A 181 -15.31 15.85 28.88
CA ARG A 181 -15.41 14.46 28.40
C ARG A 181 -14.09 14.03 27.77
N MET A 182 -13.71 12.76 27.98
CA MET A 182 -12.71 12.14 27.11
C MET A 182 -13.34 11.91 25.72
N VAL A 183 -12.67 12.37 24.67
CA VAL A 183 -13.06 12.19 23.27
C VAL A 183 -12.17 11.12 22.65
#